data_e14d0d6acfda44f50dbdfd071669f520
#
_entry.id   e14d0d6acfda44f50dbdfd071669f520
#
_cell.length_a   1.000
_cell.length_b   1.000
_cell.length_c   1.000
_cell.angle_alpha   90.00
_cell.angle_beta   90.00
_cell.angle_gamma   90.00
#
_symmetry.space_group_name_H-M   'P 1'
#
loop_
_entity.id
_entity.type
_entity.pdbx_description
1 polymer ?
#
loop_
_entity_poly.entity_id
_entity_poly.type
_entity_poly.pdbx_seq_one_letter_code
_entity_poly.pdbx_strand_id
1 'polypeptide(L)'
;MRQALHNAGIAPEYIAAVSACSMREGIVLYNNEGTPIWACANVDARAAREVSELKELHNNTFENEVYRATGQTLALSAIPRLLWLAHHRSDIYRQASTITMISDWLAYMLSGELAVDPSNAGTTGLLDLTTRDWKPALLDMAGLRADILSPVKETGTLLGVVSSQAAELCGLKAGTPVVVGGGDVQLGCLGLG
;
A
#
# COMPACT_ATOMS: atom_id res chain seq x y z
N MET A 1 -1.60 -4.86 20.36
CA MET A 1 -1.00 -3.72 21.09
C MET A 1 -1.28 -3.80 22.59
N ARG A 2 -2.52 -3.94 23.09
CA ARG A 2 -2.83 -4.07 24.52
C ARG A 2 -1.96 -5.08 25.26
N GLN A 3 -1.86 -6.29 24.74
CA GLN A 3 -1.06 -7.34 25.37
C GLN A 3 0.43 -6.96 25.44
N ALA A 4 0.95 -6.28 24.42
CA ALA A 4 2.34 -5.84 24.42
C ALA A 4 2.59 -4.76 25.49
N LEU A 5 1.70 -3.78 25.62
CA LEU A 5 1.76 -2.76 26.66
C LEU A 5 1.68 -3.38 28.07
N HIS A 6 0.72 -4.29 28.26
CA HIS A 6 0.55 -5.00 29.51
C HIS A 6 1.81 -5.81 29.88
N ASN A 7 2.35 -6.58 28.93
CA ASN A 7 3.55 -7.41 29.17
C ASN A 7 4.80 -6.56 29.47
N ALA A 8 4.88 -5.37 28.87
CA ALA A 8 5.97 -4.43 29.10
C ALA A 8 5.80 -3.58 30.38
N GLY A 9 4.62 -3.60 31.01
CA GLY A 9 4.30 -2.73 32.15
C GLY A 9 4.30 -1.25 31.79
N ILE A 10 4.02 -0.91 30.51
CA ILE A 10 4.06 0.47 29.99
C ILE A 10 2.62 0.98 29.85
N ALA A 11 2.34 2.14 30.43
CA ALA A 11 1.07 2.82 30.24
C ALA A 11 0.99 3.47 28.85
N PRO A 12 -0.19 3.50 28.20
CA PRO A 12 -0.37 4.03 26.85
C PRO A 12 0.10 5.48 26.66
N GLU A 13 0.10 6.27 27.73
CA GLU A 13 0.54 7.67 27.76
C GLU A 13 2.03 7.85 27.44
N TYR A 14 2.83 6.81 27.67
CA TYR A 14 4.27 6.84 27.39
C TYR A 14 4.63 6.44 25.95
N ILE A 15 3.63 6.09 25.12
CA ILE A 15 3.88 5.81 23.70
C ILE A 15 3.92 7.12 22.93
N ALA A 16 5.12 7.50 22.49
CA ALA A 16 5.38 8.74 21.78
C ALA A 16 4.79 8.75 20.36
N ALA A 17 4.81 7.61 19.67
CA ALA A 17 4.26 7.45 18.33
C ALA A 17 4.04 5.96 18.00
N VAL A 18 3.25 5.68 16.97
CA VAL A 18 3.05 4.35 16.40
C VAL A 18 3.26 4.39 14.89
N SER A 19 3.86 3.35 14.36
CA SER A 19 4.05 3.13 12.93
C SER A 19 3.80 1.66 12.61
N ALA A 20 3.65 1.34 11.32
CA ALA A 20 3.48 -0.02 10.85
C ALA A 20 4.43 -0.33 9.70
N CYS A 21 4.96 -1.55 9.67
CA CYS A 21 5.62 -2.12 8.50
C CYS A 21 4.94 -3.42 8.11
N SER A 22 5.02 -3.78 6.86
CA SER A 22 4.48 -5.04 6.34
C SER A 22 5.27 -5.56 5.16
N MET A 23 4.92 -6.79 4.75
CA MET A 23 5.40 -7.35 3.50
C MET A 23 5.16 -6.38 2.34
N ARG A 24 6.10 -6.32 1.41
CA ARG A 24 5.98 -5.59 0.14
C ARG A 24 4.89 -6.22 -0.74
N GLU A 25 4.40 -5.47 -1.72
CA GLU A 25 3.53 -5.96 -2.82
C GLU A 25 2.14 -6.46 -2.39
N GLY A 26 1.84 -6.45 -1.10
CA GLY A 26 0.47 -6.68 -0.61
C GLY A 26 -0.35 -5.42 -0.74
N ILE A 27 -1.52 -5.49 -1.40
CA ILE A 27 -2.37 -4.32 -1.69
C ILE A 27 -3.73 -4.41 -1.03
N VAL A 28 -4.30 -3.26 -0.73
CA VAL A 28 -5.65 -3.09 -0.19
C VAL A 28 -6.39 -2.06 -1.04
N LEU A 29 -7.62 -2.36 -1.44
CA LEU A 29 -8.52 -1.44 -2.14
C LEU A 29 -9.64 -0.99 -1.23
N TYR A 30 -10.01 0.27 -1.34
CA TYR A 30 -11.09 0.90 -0.58
C TYR A 30 -12.15 1.45 -1.53
N ASN A 31 -13.39 1.53 -1.04
CA ASN A 31 -14.46 2.26 -1.70
C ASN A 31 -14.44 3.76 -1.32
N ASN A 32 -15.37 4.54 -1.86
CA ASN A 32 -15.49 5.97 -1.59
C ASN A 32 -15.78 6.32 -0.12
N GLU A 33 -16.23 5.35 0.67
CA GLU A 33 -16.49 5.50 2.10
C GLU A 33 -15.25 5.19 2.95
N GLY A 34 -14.11 4.84 2.31
CA GLY A 34 -12.91 4.39 3.00
C GLY A 34 -12.99 2.96 3.56
N THR A 35 -14.04 2.20 3.17
CA THR A 35 -14.16 0.80 3.60
C THR A 35 -13.24 -0.07 2.77
N PRO A 36 -12.37 -0.90 3.39
CA PRO A 36 -11.60 -1.90 2.67
C PRO A 36 -12.53 -2.93 2.02
N ILE A 37 -12.48 -3.04 0.69
CA ILE A 37 -13.35 -3.94 -0.10
C ILE A 37 -12.62 -5.14 -0.68
N TRP A 38 -11.30 -5.08 -0.77
CA TRP A 38 -10.47 -6.18 -1.25
C TRP A 38 -9.02 -6.01 -0.80
N ALA A 39 -8.36 -7.13 -0.58
CA ALA A 39 -6.93 -7.18 -0.28
C ALA A 39 -6.31 -8.48 -0.79
N CYS A 40 -5.02 -8.45 -1.09
CA CYS A 40 -4.23 -9.66 -1.33
C CYS A 40 -2.80 -9.51 -0.80
N ALA A 41 -2.22 -10.65 -0.42
CA ALA A 41 -0.82 -10.73 -0.02
C ALA A 41 0.11 -10.81 -1.26
N ASN A 42 1.40 -10.62 -1.04
CA ASN A 42 2.41 -10.70 -2.11
C ASN A 42 2.55 -12.09 -2.74
N VAL A 43 2.24 -13.15 -2.01
CA VAL A 43 2.27 -14.54 -2.50
C VAL A 43 1.09 -14.89 -3.40
N ASP A 44 0.15 -13.98 -3.60
CA ASP A 44 -1.03 -14.20 -4.42
C ASP A 44 -0.66 -14.21 -5.92
N ALA A 45 -0.66 -15.39 -6.52
CA ALA A 45 -0.29 -15.62 -7.91
C ALA A 45 -1.50 -15.76 -8.87
N ARG A 46 -2.72 -15.39 -8.43
CA ARG A 46 -3.94 -15.54 -9.25
C ARG A 46 -3.89 -14.82 -10.59
N ALA A 47 -3.13 -13.73 -10.69
CA ALA A 47 -3.00 -12.91 -11.89
C ALA A 47 -1.90 -13.38 -12.86
N ALA A 48 -1.47 -14.65 -12.80
CA ALA A 48 -0.40 -15.16 -13.66
C ALA A 48 -0.73 -15.05 -15.17
N ARG A 49 -2.01 -15.19 -15.55
CA ARG A 49 -2.48 -15.00 -16.93
C ARG A 49 -2.36 -13.53 -17.34
N GLU A 50 -2.77 -12.63 -16.49
CA GLU A 50 -2.70 -11.18 -16.72
C GLU A 50 -1.26 -10.67 -16.81
N VAL A 51 -0.30 -11.31 -16.11
CA VAL A 51 1.13 -11.04 -16.31
C VAL A 51 1.54 -11.34 -17.75
N SER A 52 1.12 -12.48 -18.30
CA SER A 52 1.44 -12.87 -19.69
C SER A 52 0.80 -11.92 -20.70
N GLU A 53 -0.47 -11.57 -20.47
CA GLU A 53 -1.21 -10.61 -21.29
C GLU A 53 -0.54 -9.22 -21.30
N LEU A 54 -0.15 -8.70 -20.15
CA LEU A 54 0.54 -7.42 -20.02
C LEU A 54 1.92 -7.42 -20.71
N LYS A 55 2.63 -8.53 -20.69
CA LYS A 55 3.92 -8.66 -21.39
C LYS A 55 3.79 -8.51 -22.92
N GLU A 56 2.66 -8.92 -23.47
CA GLU A 56 2.39 -8.81 -24.92
C GLU A 56 1.95 -7.39 -25.35
N LEU A 57 1.57 -6.53 -24.37
CA LEU A 57 1.13 -5.17 -24.69
C LEU A 57 2.23 -4.34 -25.35
N HIS A 58 1.79 -3.42 -26.23
CA HIS A 58 2.64 -2.45 -26.92
C HIS A 58 3.83 -3.11 -27.65
N ASN A 59 3.56 -4.19 -28.41
CA ASN A 59 4.59 -4.96 -29.11
C ASN A 59 5.67 -5.53 -28.18
N ASN A 60 5.27 -6.06 -27.03
CA ASN A 60 6.12 -6.64 -25.99
C ASN A 60 7.08 -5.62 -25.31
N THR A 61 6.72 -4.34 -25.26
CA THR A 61 7.57 -3.32 -24.60
C THR A 61 7.06 -2.88 -23.23
N PHE A 62 5.82 -3.20 -22.87
CA PHE A 62 5.19 -2.68 -21.64
C PHE A 62 5.97 -3.03 -20.38
N GLU A 63 6.44 -4.28 -20.21
CA GLU A 63 7.26 -4.65 -19.04
C GLU A 63 8.56 -3.83 -18.96
N ASN A 64 9.18 -3.52 -20.10
CA ASN A 64 10.37 -2.67 -20.14
C ASN A 64 10.05 -1.22 -19.73
N GLU A 65 8.90 -0.69 -20.11
CA GLU A 65 8.47 0.65 -19.69
C GLU A 65 8.22 0.70 -18.17
N VAL A 66 7.54 -0.31 -17.61
CA VAL A 66 7.36 -0.45 -16.17
C VAL A 66 8.73 -0.54 -15.50
N TYR A 67 9.62 -1.42 -15.96
CA TYR A 67 10.93 -1.63 -15.35
C TYR A 67 11.80 -0.36 -15.37
N ARG A 68 11.85 0.36 -16.50
CA ARG A 68 12.62 1.61 -16.63
C ARG A 68 12.14 2.71 -15.69
N ALA A 69 10.83 2.80 -15.48
CA ALA A 69 10.25 3.82 -14.62
C ALA A 69 10.38 3.46 -13.12
N THR A 70 10.18 2.18 -12.78
CA THR A 70 9.89 1.77 -11.40
C THR A 70 10.91 0.78 -10.82
N GLY A 71 11.78 0.20 -11.65
CA GLY A 71 12.70 -0.88 -11.25
C GLY A 71 12.01 -2.21 -10.96
N GLN A 72 10.69 -2.34 -11.24
CA GLN A 72 9.89 -3.53 -10.93
C GLN A 72 9.56 -4.33 -12.20
N THR A 73 9.42 -5.66 -12.02
CA THR A 73 8.87 -6.54 -13.05
C THR A 73 7.35 -6.67 -12.85
N LEU A 74 6.63 -7.06 -13.90
CA LEU A 74 5.17 -7.22 -13.82
C LEU A 74 4.73 -8.31 -12.84
N ALA A 75 5.47 -9.41 -12.73
CA ALA A 75 5.04 -10.60 -12.02
C ALA A 75 4.61 -10.36 -10.56
N LEU A 76 5.27 -9.42 -9.86
CA LEU A 76 5.00 -9.10 -8.46
C LEU A 76 4.30 -7.75 -8.27
N SER A 77 4.12 -6.98 -9.34
CA SER A 77 3.54 -5.63 -9.25
C SER A 77 2.03 -5.64 -8.99
N ALA A 78 1.47 -4.47 -8.67
CA ALA A 78 0.04 -4.31 -8.49
C ALA A 78 -0.74 -4.37 -9.82
N ILE A 79 -0.11 -4.04 -10.95
CA ILE A 79 -0.77 -3.89 -12.26
C ILE A 79 -1.51 -5.17 -12.68
N PRO A 80 -0.90 -6.38 -12.69
CA PRO A 80 -1.61 -7.60 -13.06
C PRO A 80 -2.78 -7.92 -12.13
N ARG A 81 -2.66 -7.62 -10.83
CA ARG A 81 -3.73 -7.86 -9.86
C ARG A 81 -4.92 -6.94 -10.08
N LEU A 82 -4.67 -5.69 -10.44
CA LEU A 82 -5.73 -4.74 -10.83
C LEU A 82 -6.39 -5.19 -12.13
N LEU A 83 -5.63 -5.67 -13.12
CA LEU A 83 -6.18 -6.21 -14.37
C LEU A 83 -7.02 -7.46 -14.10
N TRP A 84 -6.54 -8.36 -13.24
CA TRP A 84 -7.30 -9.53 -12.81
C TRP A 84 -8.64 -9.11 -12.17
N LEU A 85 -8.66 -8.10 -11.31
CA LEU A 85 -9.90 -7.58 -10.72
C LEU A 85 -10.83 -7.00 -11.79
N ALA A 86 -10.31 -6.26 -12.75
CA ALA A 86 -11.11 -5.71 -13.85
C ALA A 86 -11.80 -6.81 -14.66
N HIS A 87 -11.12 -7.93 -14.89
CA HIS A 87 -11.63 -9.08 -15.66
C HIS A 87 -12.59 -9.96 -14.85
N HIS A 88 -12.22 -10.31 -13.62
CA HIS A 88 -12.88 -11.39 -12.86
C HIS A 88 -13.76 -10.89 -11.71
N ARG A 89 -13.53 -9.69 -11.23
CA ARG A 89 -14.28 -9.03 -10.14
C ARG A 89 -14.53 -7.57 -10.45
N SER A 90 -15.11 -7.33 -11.63
CA SER A 90 -15.45 -5.97 -12.07
C SER A 90 -16.40 -5.22 -11.12
N ASP A 91 -17.16 -5.97 -10.31
CA ASP A 91 -17.98 -5.45 -9.22
C ASP A 91 -17.12 -4.74 -8.16
N ILE A 92 -16.03 -5.35 -7.72
CA ILE A 92 -15.07 -4.76 -6.78
C ILE A 92 -14.26 -3.65 -7.46
N TYR A 93 -13.72 -3.93 -8.67
CA TYR A 93 -12.86 -2.99 -9.38
C TYR A 93 -13.54 -1.64 -9.62
N ARG A 94 -14.81 -1.63 -9.99
CA ARG A 94 -15.59 -0.40 -10.19
C ARG A 94 -15.86 0.39 -8.91
N GLN A 95 -15.95 -0.29 -7.76
CA GLN A 95 -16.14 0.36 -6.46
C GLN A 95 -14.83 0.90 -5.87
N ALA A 96 -13.67 0.45 -6.37
CA ALA A 96 -12.39 0.90 -5.87
C ALA A 96 -12.22 2.41 -6.13
N SER A 97 -11.90 3.14 -5.07
CA SER A 97 -11.60 4.58 -5.10
C SER A 97 -10.17 4.87 -4.66
N THR A 98 -9.55 3.95 -3.91
CA THR A 98 -8.20 4.15 -3.40
C THR A 98 -7.47 2.81 -3.28
N ILE A 99 -6.17 2.81 -3.57
CA ILE A 99 -5.26 1.70 -3.34
C ILE A 99 -4.20 2.10 -2.32
N THR A 100 -3.90 1.22 -1.38
CA THR A 100 -2.75 1.32 -0.47
C THR A 100 -2.07 -0.04 -0.31
N MET A 101 -1.00 -0.08 0.50
CA MET A 101 -0.33 -1.31 0.89
C MET A 101 -0.83 -1.77 2.27
N ILE A 102 -0.45 -2.98 2.69
CA ILE A 102 -0.95 -3.55 3.96
C ILE A 102 -0.46 -2.75 5.18
N SER A 103 0.77 -2.22 5.19
CA SER A 103 1.25 -1.34 6.27
C SER A 103 0.44 -0.05 6.36
N ASP A 104 0.10 0.52 5.20
CA ASP A 104 -0.69 1.73 5.13
C ASP A 104 -2.12 1.49 5.62
N TRP A 105 -2.69 0.30 5.33
CA TRP A 105 -3.97 -0.11 5.89
C TRP A 105 -3.95 -0.13 7.43
N LEU A 106 -2.87 -0.64 8.04
CA LEU A 106 -2.74 -0.61 9.52
C LEU A 106 -2.69 0.82 10.05
N ALA A 107 -1.94 1.71 9.39
CA ALA A 107 -1.86 3.11 9.74
C ALA A 107 -3.21 3.83 9.56
N TYR A 108 -3.92 3.52 8.47
CA TYR A 108 -5.29 4.01 8.22
C TYR A 108 -6.26 3.57 9.31
N MET A 109 -6.26 2.30 9.69
CA MET A 109 -7.13 1.77 10.77
C MET A 109 -6.90 2.46 12.11
N LEU A 110 -5.71 3.01 12.33
CA LEU A 110 -5.39 3.77 13.53
C LEU A 110 -5.80 5.24 13.42
N SER A 111 -5.58 5.87 12.26
CA SER A 111 -5.69 7.33 12.10
C SER A 111 -6.92 7.80 11.33
N GLY A 112 -7.46 6.97 10.44
CA GLY A 112 -8.45 7.39 9.44
C GLY A 112 -7.87 8.11 8.22
N GLU A 113 -6.53 8.23 8.11
CA GLU A 113 -5.85 8.94 7.03
C GLU A 113 -5.22 7.96 6.03
N LEU A 114 -5.53 8.13 4.73
CA LEU A 114 -5.00 7.29 3.65
C LEU A 114 -3.78 7.95 2.98
N ALA A 115 -2.68 7.25 2.98
CA ALA A 115 -1.49 7.58 2.20
C ALA A 115 -0.67 6.30 2.00
N VAL A 116 0.30 6.33 1.10
CA VAL A 116 1.31 5.28 0.93
C VAL A 116 2.71 5.84 1.12
N ASP A 117 3.63 5.00 1.59
CA ASP A 117 5.04 5.33 1.63
C ASP A 117 5.75 4.98 0.31
N PRO A 118 6.83 5.70 -0.07
CA PRO A 118 7.54 5.43 -1.32
C PRO A 118 8.19 4.04 -1.37
N SER A 119 8.56 3.43 -0.24
CA SER A 119 9.23 2.12 -0.23
C SER A 119 8.29 0.99 -0.63
N ASN A 120 7.02 1.03 -0.19
CA ASN A 120 5.98 0.11 -0.63
C ASN A 120 5.40 0.51 -1.99
N ALA A 121 5.09 1.80 -2.21
CA ALA A 121 4.60 2.29 -3.48
C ALA A 121 5.55 1.92 -4.64
N GLY A 122 6.87 1.97 -4.43
CA GLY A 122 7.87 1.55 -5.39
C GLY A 122 7.74 0.09 -5.82
N THR A 123 7.20 -0.78 -4.97
CA THR A 123 7.00 -2.20 -5.31
C THR A 123 5.74 -2.46 -6.13
N THR A 124 4.86 -1.48 -6.26
CA THR A 124 3.62 -1.63 -7.05
C THR A 124 3.85 -1.71 -8.56
N GLY A 125 5.02 -1.29 -9.04
CA GLY A 125 5.27 -1.07 -10.47
C GLY A 125 4.61 0.19 -11.01
N LEU A 126 4.21 1.13 -10.16
CA LEU A 126 3.47 2.36 -10.52
C LEU A 126 4.14 3.65 -10.03
N LEU A 127 5.12 3.58 -9.12
CA LEU A 127 5.86 4.74 -8.63
C LEU A 127 7.11 4.97 -9.51
N ASP A 128 7.24 6.16 -10.08
CA ASP A 128 8.44 6.58 -10.81
C ASP A 128 9.57 6.88 -9.81
N LEU A 129 10.69 6.18 -9.94
CA LEU A 129 11.84 6.31 -9.04
C LEU A 129 12.55 7.67 -9.15
N THR A 130 12.39 8.37 -10.28
CA THR A 130 13.02 9.67 -10.51
C THR A 130 12.25 10.79 -9.79
N THR A 131 10.94 10.77 -9.92
CA THR A 131 10.06 11.78 -9.31
C THR A 131 9.64 11.43 -7.89
N ARG A 132 9.75 10.14 -7.51
CA ARG A 132 9.23 9.57 -6.26
C ARG A 132 7.73 9.77 -6.07
N ASP A 133 7.00 9.76 -7.19
CA ASP A 133 5.56 9.93 -7.24
C ASP A 133 4.96 8.94 -8.24
N TRP A 134 3.65 8.81 -8.23
CA TRP A 134 2.94 7.93 -9.14
C TRP A 134 3.17 8.27 -10.61
N LYS A 135 3.15 7.23 -11.45
CA LYS A 135 3.18 7.33 -12.91
C LYS A 135 1.86 6.81 -13.51
N PRO A 136 0.80 7.61 -13.49
CA PRO A 136 -0.55 7.19 -13.94
C PRO A 136 -0.57 6.62 -15.35
N ALA A 137 0.29 7.12 -16.23
CA ALA A 137 0.41 6.64 -17.63
C ALA A 137 0.64 5.12 -17.73
N LEU A 138 1.24 4.46 -16.74
CA LEU A 138 1.42 3.01 -16.75
C LEU A 138 0.09 2.26 -16.57
N LEU A 139 -0.84 2.81 -15.78
CA LEU A 139 -2.20 2.28 -15.67
C LEU A 139 -2.99 2.52 -16.95
N ASP A 140 -2.92 3.73 -17.52
CA ASP A 140 -3.56 4.07 -18.79
C ASP A 140 -3.10 3.14 -19.93
N MET A 141 -1.79 2.86 -20.01
CA MET A 141 -1.22 1.90 -20.97
C MET A 141 -1.76 0.48 -20.80
N ALA A 142 -2.08 0.08 -19.57
CA ALA A 142 -2.67 -1.22 -19.25
C ALA A 142 -4.21 -1.22 -19.36
N GLY A 143 -4.85 -0.12 -19.76
CA GLY A 143 -6.30 0.03 -19.81
C GLY A 143 -6.96 0.07 -18.44
N LEU A 144 -6.23 0.51 -17.41
CA LEU A 144 -6.68 0.54 -16.02
C LEU A 144 -6.91 1.98 -15.53
N ARG A 145 -7.72 2.12 -14.50
CA ARG A 145 -8.04 3.40 -13.87
C ARG A 145 -6.87 3.92 -13.05
N ALA A 146 -6.50 5.18 -13.26
CA ALA A 146 -5.46 5.86 -12.50
C ALA A 146 -6.01 6.73 -11.34
N ASP A 147 -7.32 6.94 -11.28
CA ASP A 147 -7.97 7.75 -10.24
C ASP A 147 -8.06 7.06 -8.86
N ILE A 148 -7.53 5.84 -8.75
CA ILE A 148 -7.46 5.09 -7.49
C ILE A 148 -6.14 5.28 -6.73
N LEU A 149 -5.20 6.05 -7.25
CA LEU A 149 -3.88 6.24 -6.64
C LEU A 149 -3.98 7.14 -5.40
N SER A 150 -3.50 6.66 -4.27
CA SER A 150 -3.50 7.40 -2.99
C SER A 150 -2.36 8.42 -2.91
N PRO A 151 -2.44 9.44 -2.03
CA PRO A 151 -1.32 10.36 -1.79
C PRO A 151 -0.06 9.61 -1.35
N VAL A 152 1.10 10.03 -1.86
CA VAL A 152 2.41 9.54 -1.41
C VAL A 152 2.91 10.43 -0.27
N LYS A 153 3.34 9.83 0.84
CA LYS A 153 3.97 10.53 1.97
C LYS A 153 5.25 9.83 2.39
N GLU A 154 6.29 10.59 2.66
CA GLU A 154 7.60 10.05 3.05
C GLU A 154 7.53 9.29 4.39
N THR A 155 8.24 8.16 4.47
CA THR A 155 8.46 7.38 5.69
C THR A 155 8.96 8.29 6.82
N GLY A 156 8.43 8.11 8.01
CA GLY A 156 8.79 8.92 9.19
C GLY A 156 7.99 10.23 9.33
N THR A 157 7.17 10.61 8.34
CA THR A 157 6.32 11.80 8.45
C THR A 157 5.03 11.52 9.24
N LEU A 158 4.45 12.55 9.84
CA LEU A 158 3.17 12.43 10.53
C LEU A 158 2.05 12.15 9.52
N LEU A 159 1.35 11.04 9.69
CA LEU A 159 0.15 10.72 8.92
C LEU A 159 -1.10 11.33 9.55
N GLY A 160 -1.28 11.11 10.84
CA GLY A 160 -2.43 11.54 11.62
C GLY A 160 -2.23 11.16 13.09
N VAL A 161 -3.30 10.95 13.81
CA VAL A 161 -3.27 10.53 15.23
C VAL A 161 -4.23 9.35 15.45
N VAL A 162 -3.96 8.54 16.46
CA VAL A 162 -4.84 7.44 16.86
C VAL A 162 -6.22 8.00 17.21
N SER A 163 -7.24 7.56 16.47
CA SER A 163 -8.63 7.95 16.71
C SER A 163 -9.17 7.38 18.03
N SER A 164 -10.24 7.96 18.57
CA SER A 164 -10.89 7.43 19.79
C SER A 164 -11.35 5.98 19.60
N GLN A 165 -11.93 5.65 18.44
CA GLN A 165 -12.37 4.31 18.13
C GLN A 165 -11.19 3.33 18.04
N ALA A 166 -10.10 3.70 17.40
CA ALA A 166 -8.90 2.87 17.33
C ALA A 166 -8.27 2.66 18.71
N ALA A 167 -8.24 3.70 19.54
CA ALA A 167 -7.72 3.63 20.90
C ALA A 167 -8.49 2.59 21.75
N GLU A 168 -9.82 2.57 21.65
CA GLU A 168 -10.66 1.58 22.33
C GLU A 168 -10.34 0.14 21.89
N LEU A 169 -10.02 -0.07 20.62
CA LEU A 169 -9.70 -1.38 20.08
C LEU A 169 -8.27 -1.82 20.39
N CYS A 170 -7.29 -0.97 20.21
CA CYS A 170 -5.87 -1.32 20.25
C CYS A 170 -5.20 -1.10 21.61
N GLY A 171 -5.79 -0.25 22.48
CA GLY A 171 -5.27 0.08 23.79
C GLY A 171 -4.19 1.17 23.81
N LEU A 172 -3.94 1.86 22.68
CA LEU A 172 -3.16 3.08 22.67
C LEU A 172 -4.00 4.26 23.17
N LYS A 173 -3.35 5.34 23.54
CA LYS A 173 -4.04 6.59 23.88
C LYS A 173 -4.55 7.27 22.60
N ALA A 174 -5.79 7.75 22.61
CA ALA A 174 -6.30 8.63 21.55
C ALA A 174 -5.41 9.87 21.45
N GLY A 175 -5.10 10.30 20.23
CA GLY A 175 -4.18 11.40 19.98
C GLY A 175 -2.70 10.99 19.89
N THR A 176 -2.34 9.72 20.12
CA THR A 176 -0.97 9.24 19.87
C THR A 176 -0.63 9.44 18.38
N PRO A 177 0.51 10.06 18.03
CA PRO A 177 0.92 10.26 16.64
C PRO A 177 1.01 8.92 15.87
N VAL A 178 0.43 8.88 14.67
CA VAL A 178 0.58 7.80 13.71
C VAL A 178 1.54 8.28 12.63
N VAL A 179 2.64 7.55 12.45
CA VAL A 179 3.73 7.92 11.55
C VAL A 179 3.73 6.99 10.35
N VAL A 180 3.95 7.53 9.16
CA VAL A 180 4.08 6.77 7.91
C VAL A 180 5.20 5.74 8.05
N GLY A 181 4.89 4.49 7.83
CA GLY A 181 5.82 3.37 7.94
C GLY A 181 6.51 3.04 6.62
N GLY A 182 6.57 1.74 6.29
CA GLY A 182 7.21 1.30 5.06
C GLY A 182 7.24 -0.21 4.88
N GLY A 183 7.90 -0.66 3.82
CA GLY A 183 8.16 -2.06 3.56
C GLY A 183 9.11 -2.67 4.61
N ASP A 184 8.82 -3.88 5.02
CA ASP A 184 9.57 -4.61 6.05
C ASP A 184 11.07 -4.71 5.74
N VAL A 185 11.42 -5.02 4.49
CA VAL A 185 12.83 -5.15 4.06
C VAL A 185 13.55 -3.81 4.13
N GLN A 186 12.95 -2.73 3.62
CA GLN A 186 13.57 -1.41 3.61
C GLN A 186 13.76 -0.86 5.02
N LEU A 187 12.75 -1.01 5.89
CA LEU A 187 12.86 -0.60 7.29
C LEU A 187 13.82 -1.51 8.08
N GLY A 188 13.87 -2.80 7.76
CA GLY A 188 14.85 -3.71 8.31
C GLY A 188 16.29 -3.31 7.95
N CYS A 189 16.56 -2.98 6.69
CA CYS A 189 17.85 -2.46 6.25
C CYS A 189 18.22 -1.15 6.97
N LEU A 190 17.28 -0.23 7.10
CA LEU A 190 17.48 1.03 7.82
C LEU A 190 17.84 0.78 9.30
N GLY A 191 17.20 -0.21 9.93
CA GLY A 191 17.46 -0.58 11.32
C GLY A 191 18.81 -1.24 11.57
N LEU A 192 19.46 -1.75 10.52
CA LEU A 192 20.80 -2.35 10.61
C LEU A 192 21.94 -1.32 10.48
N GLY A 193 21.66 -0.12 10.00
CA GLY A 193 22.62 0.97 9.78
C GLY A 193 23.15 0.99 8.37
#